data_7d5c38cd81077b1086dc3e81a7c817f9
#
_entry.id   7d5c38cd81077b1086dc3e81a7c817f9
#
_cell.length_a   1.000
_cell.length_b   1.000
_cell.length_c   1.000
_cell.angle_alpha   90.00
_cell.angle_beta   90.00
_cell.angle_gamma   90.00
#
_symmetry.space_group_name_H-M   'P 1'
#
loop_
_entity.id
_entity.type
_entity.pdbx_description
1 polymer ?
#
loop_
_entity_poly.entity_id
_entity_poly.type
_entity_poly.pdbx_seq_one_letter_code
_entity_poly.pdbx_strand_id
1 'polypeptide(L)'
;LPDTIINVYCDESCHLENDGFRSMVLGAVYCNADKTKDLSRKFRDLKRKHGLAPEFETKWTKISPAKQSFYSDLIDLFANEADLRFRGVLIPDKSVLDHRIFDQSHDDWYYKMYYLMLRQLLLPNSSYHIYLDIKDTRGADKTRQLHTVLCNDIRDFDCSVVRRVQQVRSHESELLQIADLLIGAIAYESRNLTGSRAKVAVIDRIKARFGHTAISRTSSVTSRKFNLLVWRPKEDGQ
;
A
#
# COMPACT_ATOMS: atom_id res chain seq x y z
N LEU A 1 -14.97 -25.04 -7.07
CA LEU A 1 -15.27 -23.65 -7.36
C LEU A 1 -13.99 -23.02 -7.94
N PRO A 2 -14.06 -22.23 -9.01
CA PRO A 2 -12.88 -21.56 -9.49
C PRO A 2 -12.37 -20.63 -8.37
N ASP A 3 -11.11 -20.82 -7.96
CA ASP A 3 -10.47 -19.98 -6.96
C ASP A 3 -10.55 -18.52 -7.39
N THR A 4 -11.10 -17.67 -6.55
CA THR A 4 -11.10 -16.23 -6.80
C THR A 4 -9.66 -15.75 -6.83
N ILE A 5 -9.21 -15.21 -7.96
CA ILE A 5 -7.88 -14.61 -8.07
C ILE A 5 -7.95 -13.16 -7.60
N ILE A 6 -7.07 -12.80 -6.69
CA ILE A 6 -6.95 -11.44 -6.15
C ILE A 6 -5.62 -10.84 -6.60
N ASN A 7 -5.68 -9.69 -7.24
CA ASN A 7 -4.52 -8.87 -7.55
C ASN A 7 -4.25 -7.90 -6.40
N VAL A 8 -2.99 -7.86 -5.93
CA VAL A 8 -2.52 -7.03 -4.82
C VAL A 8 -1.38 -6.15 -5.32
N TYR A 9 -1.52 -4.83 -5.22
CA TYR A 9 -0.57 -3.83 -5.72
C TYR A 9 0.04 -3.11 -4.53
N CYS A 10 1.34 -3.33 -4.30
CA CYS A 10 2.05 -2.89 -3.10
C CYS A 10 3.05 -1.79 -3.43
N ASP A 11 3.10 -0.80 -2.57
CA ASP A 11 4.09 0.28 -2.60
C ASP A 11 4.52 0.64 -1.17
N GLU A 12 5.66 1.34 -1.04
CA GLU A 12 6.17 1.83 0.23
C GLU A 12 6.64 3.28 0.15
N SER A 13 6.57 3.97 1.28
CA SER A 13 7.00 5.35 1.43
C SER A 13 7.96 5.48 2.60
N CYS A 14 9.05 6.26 2.41
CA CYS A 14 10.06 6.54 3.43
C CYS A 14 10.74 5.26 3.98
N HIS A 15 11.03 4.31 3.10
CA HIS A 15 11.52 2.97 3.47
C HIS A 15 13.03 2.90 3.69
N LEU A 16 13.83 3.86 3.20
CA LEU A 16 15.28 3.84 3.37
C LEU A 16 15.66 4.16 4.82
N GLU A 17 16.68 3.47 5.32
CA GLU A 17 17.16 3.61 6.69
C GLU A 17 17.58 5.05 7.03
N ASN A 18 18.27 5.70 6.09
CA ASN A 18 18.85 7.03 6.25
C ASN A 18 18.22 8.11 5.34
N ASP A 19 16.92 8.03 5.06
CA ASP A 19 16.20 9.01 4.22
C ASP A 19 15.79 10.29 4.99
N GLY A 20 16.17 10.39 6.24
CA GLY A 20 15.85 11.54 7.11
C GLY A 20 14.42 11.54 7.66
N PHE A 21 13.63 10.50 7.38
CA PHE A 21 12.27 10.37 7.89
C PHE A 21 12.19 9.31 8.98
N ARG A 22 11.48 9.62 10.06
CA ARG A 22 11.24 8.67 11.16
C ARG A 22 10.18 7.64 10.80
N SER A 23 9.11 8.04 10.12
CA SER A 23 8.01 7.15 9.79
C SER A 23 8.25 6.41 8.48
N MET A 24 7.77 5.16 8.41
CA MET A 24 7.70 4.36 7.20
C MET A 24 6.27 3.85 7.00
N VAL A 25 5.81 3.77 5.76
CA VAL A 25 4.49 3.24 5.43
C VAL A 25 4.61 2.22 4.31
N LEU A 26 4.00 1.08 4.50
CA LEU A 26 3.75 0.07 3.47
C LEU A 26 2.26 0.05 3.17
N GLY A 27 1.87 -0.11 1.92
CA GLY A 27 0.47 -0.21 1.56
C GLY A 27 0.22 -1.11 0.37
N ALA A 28 -0.94 -1.76 0.40
CA ALA A 28 -1.44 -2.63 -0.65
C ALA A 28 -2.85 -2.21 -1.04
N VAL A 29 -3.07 -1.93 -2.32
CA VAL A 29 -4.39 -1.83 -2.93
C VAL A 29 -4.69 -3.16 -3.59
N TYR A 30 -5.89 -3.71 -3.38
CA TYR A 30 -6.22 -5.02 -3.91
C TYR A 30 -7.68 -5.13 -4.36
N CYS A 31 -7.90 -6.00 -5.34
CA CYS A 31 -9.22 -6.29 -5.91
C CYS A 31 -9.25 -7.68 -6.55
N ASN A 32 -10.45 -8.18 -6.87
CA ASN A 32 -10.59 -9.35 -7.72
C ASN A 32 -9.95 -9.10 -9.10
N ALA A 33 -9.25 -10.08 -9.64
CA ALA A 33 -8.49 -9.94 -10.89
C ALA A 33 -9.38 -9.61 -12.10
N ASP A 34 -10.60 -10.11 -12.13
CA ASP A 34 -11.61 -9.82 -13.18
C ASP A 34 -12.05 -8.35 -13.19
N LYS A 35 -11.93 -7.64 -12.06
CA LYS A 35 -12.27 -6.21 -11.92
C LYS A 35 -11.16 -5.26 -12.32
N THR A 36 -9.91 -5.76 -12.40
CA THR A 36 -8.73 -4.91 -12.63
C THR A 36 -8.88 -4.02 -13.87
N LYS A 37 -9.34 -4.58 -14.99
CA LYS A 37 -9.47 -3.84 -16.26
C LYS A 37 -10.51 -2.73 -16.17
N ASP A 38 -11.66 -2.99 -15.52
CA ASP A 38 -12.73 -2.01 -15.34
C ASP A 38 -12.29 -0.89 -14.42
N LEU A 39 -11.66 -1.22 -13.27
CA LEU A 39 -11.12 -0.25 -12.33
C LEU A 39 -10.05 0.65 -12.97
N SER A 40 -9.13 0.06 -13.73
CA SER A 40 -8.12 0.82 -14.47
C SER A 40 -8.73 1.73 -15.52
N ARG A 41 -9.80 1.27 -16.21
CA ARG A 41 -10.55 2.12 -17.17
C ARG A 41 -11.16 3.32 -16.46
N LYS A 42 -11.90 3.11 -15.36
CA LYS A 42 -12.51 4.19 -14.55
C LYS A 42 -11.48 5.21 -14.09
N PHE A 43 -10.29 4.75 -13.68
CA PHE A 43 -9.20 5.63 -13.31
C PHE A 43 -8.72 6.49 -14.50
N ARG A 44 -8.52 5.90 -15.69
CA ARG A 44 -8.13 6.64 -16.91
C ARG A 44 -9.22 7.61 -17.35
N ASP A 45 -10.50 7.23 -17.21
CA ASP A 45 -11.63 8.12 -17.48
C ASP A 45 -11.62 9.33 -16.55
N LEU A 46 -11.27 9.12 -15.28
CA LEU A 46 -11.10 10.21 -14.33
C LEU A 46 -9.96 11.15 -14.72
N LYS A 47 -8.80 10.62 -15.15
CA LYS A 47 -7.71 11.47 -15.70
C LYS A 47 -8.21 12.33 -16.86
N ARG A 48 -8.94 11.74 -17.82
CA ARG A 48 -9.50 12.46 -18.98
C ARG A 48 -10.50 13.53 -18.56
N LYS A 49 -11.39 13.24 -17.60
CA LYS A 49 -12.33 14.23 -17.04
C LYS A 49 -11.62 15.47 -16.51
N HIS A 50 -10.43 15.31 -15.94
CA HIS A 50 -9.63 16.39 -15.39
C HIS A 50 -8.59 16.96 -16.38
N GLY A 51 -8.65 16.61 -17.66
CA GLY A 51 -7.73 17.11 -18.68
C GLY A 51 -6.27 16.68 -18.50
N LEU A 52 -6.05 15.59 -17.76
CA LEU A 52 -4.71 15.02 -17.57
C LEU A 52 -4.35 14.09 -18.72
N ALA A 53 -3.09 14.16 -19.16
CA ALA A 53 -2.56 13.25 -20.18
C ALA A 53 -2.66 11.79 -19.73
N PRO A 54 -2.90 10.83 -20.64
CA PRO A 54 -2.97 9.41 -20.31
C PRO A 54 -1.72 8.92 -19.59
N GLU A 55 -0.56 9.42 -19.95
CA GLU A 55 0.77 9.10 -19.40
C GLU A 55 1.04 9.79 -18.07
N PHE A 56 0.15 10.68 -17.63
CA PHE A 56 0.30 11.34 -16.33
C PHE A 56 0.33 10.30 -15.23
N GLU A 57 1.49 10.11 -14.66
CA GLU A 57 1.68 9.24 -13.51
C GLU A 57 1.18 9.94 -12.25
N THR A 58 0.14 9.38 -11.63
CA THR A 58 -0.41 9.87 -10.37
C THR A 58 0.49 9.48 -9.22
N LYS A 59 1.04 10.48 -8.52
CA LYS A 59 1.89 10.29 -7.34
C LYS A 59 1.55 11.28 -6.25
N TRP A 60 1.73 10.89 -4.99
CA TRP A 60 1.59 11.78 -3.84
C TRP A 60 2.43 13.06 -3.97
N THR A 61 3.64 12.93 -4.52
CA THR A 61 4.55 14.06 -4.70
C THR A 61 4.08 15.06 -5.76
N LYS A 62 3.19 14.66 -6.66
CA LYS A 62 2.66 15.49 -7.77
C LYS A 62 1.36 16.24 -7.41
N ILE A 63 0.88 16.12 -6.15
CA ILE A 63 -0.29 16.89 -5.70
C ILE A 63 0.07 18.39 -5.67
N SER A 64 -0.77 19.18 -6.32
CA SER A 64 -0.65 20.64 -6.41
C SER A 64 -2.04 21.28 -6.36
N PRO A 65 -2.17 22.58 -6.09
CA PRO A 65 -3.46 23.27 -6.11
C PRO A 65 -4.24 23.04 -7.42
N ALA A 66 -3.56 23.09 -8.57
CA ALA A 66 -4.18 22.90 -9.89
C ALA A 66 -4.72 21.47 -10.12
N LYS A 67 -4.24 20.47 -9.38
CA LYS A 67 -4.65 19.06 -9.51
C LYS A 67 -5.42 18.54 -8.30
N GLN A 68 -5.68 19.36 -7.30
CA GLN A 68 -6.34 18.96 -6.06
C GLN A 68 -7.68 18.27 -6.32
N SER A 69 -8.51 18.81 -7.23
CA SER A 69 -9.81 18.25 -7.57
C SER A 69 -9.70 16.82 -8.12
N PHE A 70 -8.73 16.58 -9.01
CA PHE A 70 -8.46 15.22 -9.52
C PHE A 70 -8.14 14.25 -8.39
N TYR A 71 -7.24 14.62 -7.48
CA TYR A 71 -6.86 13.74 -6.37
C TYR A 71 -8.01 13.50 -5.39
N SER A 72 -8.86 14.50 -5.15
CA SER A 72 -10.06 14.34 -4.33
C SER A 72 -11.09 13.40 -4.98
N ASP A 73 -11.33 13.57 -6.28
CA ASP A 73 -12.22 12.68 -7.04
C ASP A 73 -11.65 11.25 -7.12
N LEU A 74 -10.32 11.08 -7.12
CA LEU A 74 -9.68 9.77 -7.09
C LEU A 74 -9.91 9.05 -5.74
N ILE A 75 -9.88 9.79 -4.62
CA ILE A 75 -10.26 9.23 -3.32
C ILE A 75 -11.73 8.82 -3.32
N ASP A 76 -12.61 9.60 -3.97
CA ASP A 76 -14.03 9.23 -4.10
C ASP A 76 -14.22 7.99 -4.98
N LEU A 77 -13.52 7.90 -6.09
CA LEU A 77 -13.51 6.70 -6.92
C LEU A 77 -13.11 5.47 -6.08
N PHE A 78 -11.97 5.56 -5.38
CA PHE A 78 -11.53 4.49 -4.48
C PHE A 78 -12.60 4.15 -3.44
N ALA A 79 -13.20 5.14 -2.80
CA ALA A 79 -14.19 4.92 -1.74
C ALA A 79 -15.48 4.25 -2.25
N ASN A 80 -15.93 4.62 -3.47
CA ASN A 80 -17.18 4.14 -4.05
C ASN A 80 -17.07 2.75 -4.71
N GLU A 81 -15.88 2.34 -5.14
CA GLU A 81 -15.67 1.03 -5.76
C GLU A 81 -15.58 -0.07 -4.70
N ALA A 82 -16.66 -0.82 -4.50
CA ALA A 82 -16.77 -1.84 -3.44
C ALA A 82 -15.68 -2.94 -3.54
N ASP A 83 -15.27 -3.27 -4.76
CA ASP A 83 -14.24 -4.30 -5.03
C ASP A 83 -12.82 -3.83 -4.73
N LEU A 84 -12.59 -2.51 -4.66
CA LEU A 84 -11.27 -1.95 -4.42
C LEU A 84 -11.06 -1.74 -2.92
N ARG A 85 -9.99 -2.30 -2.38
CA ARG A 85 -9.68 -2.30 -0.94
C ARG A 85 -8.24 -1.87 -0.69
N PHE A 86 -7.98 -1.39 0.51
CA PHE A 86 -6.64 -0.99 0.95
C PHE A 86 -6.29 -1.63 2.31
N ARG A 87 -5.05 -2.09 2.40
CA ARG A 87 -4.41 -2.43 3.67
C ARG A 87 -3.05 -1.76 3.75
N GLY A 88 -2.75 -1.13 4.91
CA GLY A 88 -1.47 -0.51 5.17
C GLY A 88 -0.88 -0.91 6.52
N VAL A 89 0.43 -0.72 6.64
CA VAL A 89 1.19 -0.76 7.88
C VAL A 89 1.93 0.54 8.02
N LEU A 90 1.67 1.27 9.08
CA LEU A 90 2.40 2.48 9.48
C LEU A 90 3.36 2.13 10.62
N ILE A 91 4.62 2.40 10.41
CA ILE A 91 5.66 2.40 11.44
C ILE A 91 5.94 3.87 11.78
N PRO A 92 5.45 4.39 12.93
CA PRO A 92 5.56 5.81 13.26
C PRO A 92 7.01 6.27 13.49
N ASP A 93 7.84 5.38 14.01
CA ASP A 93 9.25 5.67 14.26
C ASP A 93 10.11 4.43 13.98
N LYS A 94 10.86 4.47 12.88
CA LYS A 94 11.80 3.41 12.50
C LYS A 94 13.15 3.50 13.24
N SER A 95 13.44 4.60 13.93
CA SER A 95 14.67 4.76 14.71
C SER A 95 14.71 3.91 15.99
N VAL A 96 13.54 3.44 16.45
CA VAL A 96 13.46 2.49 17.58
C VAL A 96 13.80 1.05 17.20
N LEU A 97 14.08 0.80 15.91
CA LEU A 97 14.46 -0.49 15.39
C LEU A 97 15.96 -0.67 15.49
N ASP A 98 16.42 -1.25 16.58
CA ASP A 98 17.84 -1.67 16.67
C ASP A 98 18.01 -3.05 16.01
N HIS A 99 18.39 -3.04 14.73
CA HIS A 99 18.60 -4.25 13.96
C HIS A 99 19.68 -5.16 14.54
N ARG A 100 20.65 -4.60 15.31
CA ARG A 100 21.76 -5.34 15.92
C ARG A 100 21.29 -6.22 17.08
N ILE A 101 20.29 -5.77 17.86
CA ILE A 101 19.73 -6.54 18.98
C ILE A 101 19.08 -7.86 18.47
N PHE A 102 18.56 -7.84 17.25
CA PHE A 102 17.83 -8.98 16.67
C PHE A 102 18.65 -9.75 15.64
N ASP A 103 19.95 -9.46 15.48
CA ASP A 103 20.85 -10.06 14.48
C ASP A 103 20.18 -10.13 13.08
N GLN A 104 19.57 -9.03 12.67
CA GLN A 104 18.87 -8.94 11.39
C GLN A 104 19.32 -7.70 10.61
N SER A 105 19.34 -7.82 9.28
CA SER A 105 19.57 -6.69 8.40
C SER A 105 18.31 -5.81 8.27
N HIS A 106 18.49 -4.57 7.78
CA HIS A 106 17.37 -3.72 7.40
C HIS A 106 16.46 -4.40 6.36
N ASP A 107 17.05 -5.15 5.43
CA ASP A 107 16.32 -5.90 4.42
C ASP A 107 15.45 -7.00 5.05
N ASP A 108 15.94 -7.76 6.05
CA ASP A 108 15.17 -8.80 6.73
C ASP A 108 13.95 -8.21 7.45
N TRP A 109 14.15 -7.05 8.10
CA TRP A 109 13.07 -6.35 8.75
C TRP A 109 12.02 -5.83 7.73
N TYR A 110 12.46 -5.28 6.60
CA TYR A 110 11.61 -4.84 5.51
C TYR A 110 10.69 -5.97 5.03
N TYR A 111 11.23 -7.19 4.83
CA TYR A 111 10.41 -8.34 4.47
C TYR A 111 9.43 -8.75 5.55
N LYS A 112 9.83 -8.66 6.83
CA LYS A 112 8.92 -8.93 7.94
C LYS A 112 7.72 -7.98 7.93
N MET A 113 7.91 -6.73 7.55
CA MET A 113 6.81 -5.75 7.46
C MET A 113 5.90 -6.03 6.26
N TYR A 114 6.47 -6.37 5.10
CA TYR A 114 5.67 -6.82 3.95
C TYR A 114 4.87 -8.08 4.29
N TYR A 115 5.52 -9.05 4.90
CA TYR A 115 4.86 -10.25 5.37
C TYR A 115 3.71 -9.93 6.34
N LEU A 116 3.94 -9.08 7.34
CA LEU A 116 2.92 -8.66 8.31
C LEU A 116 1.72 -7.99 7.63
N MET A 117 1.96 -7.20 6.59
CA MET A 117 0.91 -6.57 5.80
C MET A 117 0.13 -7.60 4.99
N LEU A 118 0.81 -8.47 4.26
CA LEU A 118 0.23 -9.37 3.26
C LEU A 118 -0.45 -10.58 3.88
N ARG A 119 0.12 -11.20 4.94
CA ARG A 119 -0.44 -12.42 5.56
C ARG A 119 -1.92 -12.30 5.94
N GLN A 120 -2.34 -11.11 6.32
CA GLN A 120 -3.74 -10.85 6.72
C GLN A 120 -4.71 -10.81 5.52
N LEU A 121 -4.19 -10.73 4.30
CA LEU A 121 -4.98 -10.77 3.07
C LEU A 121 -5.16 -12.19 2.56
N LEU A 122 -4.24 -13.11 2.91
CA LEU A 122 -4.18 -14.45 2.36
C LEU A 122 -5.24 -15.35 2.99
N LEU A 123 -6.21 -15.73 2.19
CA LEU A 123 -7.29 -16.64 2.58
C LEU A 123 -7.14 -17.97 1.81
N PRO A 124 -7.34 -19.14 2.44
CA PRO A 124 -7.13 -20.44 1.81
C PRO A 124 -7.98 -20.71 0.55
N ASN A 125 -9.12 -20.01 0.43
CA ASN A 125 -10.06 -20.20 -0.68
C ASN A 125 -9.87 -19.18 -1.82
N SER A 126 -8.75 -18.51 -1.87
CA SER A 126 -8.41 -17.52 -2.90
C SER A 126 -6.98 -17.70 -3.37
N SER A 127 -6.68 -17.25 -4.58
CA SER A 127 -5.31 -17.19 -5.11
C SER A 127 -4.87 -15.75 -5.27
N TYR A 128 -3.58 -15.48 -5.13
CA TYR A 128 -3.04 -14.13 -5.10
C TYR A 128 -1.95 -13.91 -6.13
N HIS A 129 -2.04 -12.80 -6.86
CA HIS A 129 -0.98 -12.23 -7.65
C HIS A 129 -0.54 -10.94 -6.97
N ILE A 130 0.68 -10.89 -6.48
CA ILE A 130 1.25 -9.76 -5.73
C ILE A 130 2.21 -9.00 -6.62
N TYR A 131 1.98 -7.71 -6.78
CA TYR A 131 2.75 -6.79 -7.60
C TYR A 131 3.41 -5.75 -6.70
N LEU A 132 4.75 -5.67 -6.74
CA LEU A 132 5.55 -4.72 -5.96
C LEU A 132 6.08 -3.63 -6.88
N ASP A 133 6.10 -2.36 -6.44
CA ASP A 133 6.73 -1.29 -7.20
C ASP A 133 8.24 -1.53 -7.32
N ILE A 134 8.78 -1.32 -8.54
CA ILE A 134 10.22 -1.47 -8.81
C ILE A 134 10.94 -0.23 -8.28
N LYS A 135 11.88 -0.43 -7.35
CA LYS A 135 12.72 0.63 -6.81
C LYS A 135 14.22 0.43 -7.02
N ASP A 136 14.65 -0.82 -7.19
CA ASP A 136 16.06 -1.13 -7.43
C ASP A 136 16.28 -2.40 -8.30
N THR A 137 17.51 -2.58 -8.77
CA THR A 137 17.93 -3.71 -9.62
C THR A 137 18.07 -5.03 -8.85
N ARG A 138 18.10 -5.03 -7.51
CA ARG A 138 18.22 -6.23 -6.66
C ARG A 138 16.87 -6.82 -6.29
N GLY A 139 15.80 -6.26 -6.80
CA GLY A 139 14.43 -6.61 -6.42
C GLY A 139 14.01 -8.05 -6.77
N ALA A 140 14.64 -8.72 -7.75
CA ALA A 140 14.23 -10.08 -8.13
C ALA A 140 14.49 -11.12 -7.04
N ASP A 141 15.62 -11.03 -6.32
CA ASP A 141 15.95 -11.94 -5.22
C ASP A 141 15.03 -11.67 -4.02
N LYS A 142 14.79 -10.39 -3.75
CA LYS A 142 13.86 -9.95 -2.72
C LYS A 142 12.45 -10.47 -2.97
N THR A 143 11.97 -10.39 -4.18
CA THR A 143 10.64 -10.87 -4.59
C THR A 143 10.51 -12.37 -4.39
N ARG A 144 11.55 -13.16 -4.74
CA ARG A 144 11.59 -14.62 -4.52
C ARG A 144 11.56 -14.95 -3.03
N GLN A 145 12.36 -14.27 -2.22
CA GLN A 145 12.42 -14.50 -0.78
C GLN A 145 11.06 -14.22 -0.13
N LEU A 146 10.43 -13.09 -0.45
CA LEU A 146 9.09 -12.76 0.06
C LEU A 146 8.06 -13.82 -0.34
N HIS A 147 8.09 -14.29 -1.60
CA HIS A 147 7.20 -15.35 -2.08
C HIS A 147 7.38 -16.61 -1.25
N THR A 148 8.62 -17.08 -1.06
CA THR A 148 8.94 -18.27 -0.26
C THR A 148 8.45 -18.12 1.19
N VAL A 149 8.68 -16.97 1.81
CA VAL A 149 8.24 -16.71 3.19
C VAL A 149 6.72 -16.74 3.32
N LEU A 150 6.01 -16.12 2.37
CA LEU A 150 4.54 -16.13 2.36
C LEU A 150 3.96 -17.53 2.19
N CYS A 151 4.48 -18.31 1.21
CA CYS A 151 4.04 -19.67 0.99
C CYS A 151 4.29 -20.56 2.21
N ASN A 152 5.48 -20.48 2.82
CA ASN A 152 5.84 -21.27 3.99
C ASN A 152 4.94 -20.99 5.20
N ASP A 153 4.63 -19.71 5.46
CA ASP A 153 3.80 -19.32 6.61
C ASP A 153 2.39 -19.90 6.56
N ILE A 154 1.77 -19.88 5.39
CA ILE A 154 0.42 -20.42 5.20
C ILE A 154 0.42 -21.89 4.81
N ARG A 155 1.59 -22.56 4.81
CA ARG A 155 1.79 -23.96 4.38
C ARG A 155 1.31 -24.24 2.95
N ASP A 156 1.47 -23.25 2.06
CA ASP A 156 1.15 -23.31 0.63
C ASP A 156 2.36 -23.86 -0.14
N PHE A 157 2.68 -25.14 0.08
CA PHE A 157 3.92 -25.76 -0.48
C PHE A 157 3.90 -25.91 -1.99
N ASP A 158 2.74 -25.90 -2.63
CA ASP A 158 2.55 -25.94 -4.08
C ASP A 158 2.31 -24.56 -4.68
N CYS A 159 2.36 -23.50 -3.87
CA CYS A 159 2.12 -22.11 -4.27
C CYS A 159 0.77 -21.90 -4.99
N SER A 160 -0.24 -22.64 -4.57
CA SER A 160 -1.60 -22.53 -5.13
C SER A 160 -2.36 -21.30 -4.64
N VAL A 161 -2.04 -20.83 -3.43
CA VAL A 161 -2.59 -19.61 -2.82
C VAL A 161 -1.78 -18.39 -3.27
N VAL A 162 -0.48 -18.34 -3.00
CA VAL A 162 0.38 -17.24 -3.48
C VAL A 162 1.02 -17.64 -4.81
N ARG A 163 0.28 -17.47 -5.90
CA ARG A 163 0.69 -17.93 -7.25
C ARG A 163 1.89 -17.18 -7.80
N ARG A 164 2.02 -15.89 -7.48
CA ARG A 164 3.18 -15.09 -7.92
C ARG A 164 3.40 -13.88 -7.04
N VAL A 165 4.67 -13.51 -6.92
CA VAL A 165 5.12 -12.21 -6.46
C VAL A 165 6.05 -11.67 -7.54
N GLN A 166 5.75 -10.49 -8.11
CA GLN A 166 6.54 -9.91 -9.19
C GLN A 166 6.64 -8.39 -9.04
N GLN A 167 7.70 -7.84 -9.63
CA GLN A 167 7.87 -6.40 -9.72
C GLN A 167 7.16 -5.83 -10.95
N VAL A 168 6.58 -4.64 -10.78
CA VAL A 168 5.96 -3.85 -11.85
C VAL A 168 6.35 -2.39 -11.70
N ARG A 169 6.31 -1.64 -12.81
CA ARG A 169 6.57 -0.20 -12.77
C ARG A 169 5.28 0.55 -12.45
N SER A 170 5.37 1.55 -11.56
CA SER A 170 4.19 2.31 -11.11
C SER A 170 3.41 2.97 -12.23
N HIS A 171 4.08 3.43 -13.31
CA HIS A 171 3.41 4.04 -14.45
C HIS A 171 2.60 3.05 -15.30
N GLU A 172 2.86 1.74 -15.17
CA GLU A 172 2.14 0.68 -15.90
C GLU A 172 0.86 0.21 -15.17
N SER A 173 0.63 0.66 -13.93
CA SER A 173 -0.50 0.22 -13.11
C SER A 173 -1.20 1.36 -12.38
N GLU A 174 -2.43 1.66 -12.78
CA GLU A 174 -3.26 2.65 -12.11
C GLU A 174 -3.54 2.29 -10.64
N LEU A 175 -3.67 1.00 -10.34
CA LEU A 175 -3.96 0.54 -8.97
C LEU A 175 -2.75 0.70 -8.05
N LEU A 176 -1.53 0.57 -8.59
CA LEU A 176 -0.31 0.86 -7.86
C LEU A 176 -0.17 2.37 -7.56
N GLN A 177 -0.60 3.24 -8.50
CA GLN A 177 -0.65 4.69 -8.29
C GLN A 177 -1.65 5.10 -7.19
N ILE A 178 -2.73 4.32 -6.98
CA ILE A 178 -3.63 4.52 -5.83
C ILE A 178 -2.93 4.13 -4.53
N ALA A 179 -2.12 3.07 -4.53
CA ALA A 179 -1.34 2.69 -3.35
C ALA A 179 -0.36 3.81 -2.96
N ASP A 180 0.43 4.36 -3.91
CA ASP A 180 1.31 5.53 -3.68
C ASP A 180 0.55 6.71 -3.05
N LEU A 181 -0.63 7.05 -3.58
CA LEU A 181 -1.45 8.13 -3.06
C LEU A 181 -1.83 7.91 -1.59
N LEU A 182 -2.32 6.72 -1.26
CA LEU A 182 -2.81 6.41 0.09
C LEU A 182 -1.68 6.32 1.11
N ILE A 183 -0.57 5.66 0.77
CA ILE A 183 0.59 5.60 1.68
C ILE A 183 1.25 6.96 1.86
N GLY A 184 1.30 7.77 0.79
CA GLY A 184 1.81 9.14 0.86
C GLY A 184 0.96 10.01 1.79
N ALA A 185 -0.36 9.87 1.79
CA ALA A 185 -1.26 10.57 2.71
C ALA A 185 -1.02 10.14 4.17
N ILE A 186 -0.90 8.83 4.42
CA ILE A 186 -0.62 8.30 5.75
C ILE A 186 0.75 8.80 6.26
N ALA A 187 1.79 8.76 5.41
CA ALA A 187 3.12 9.24 5.75
C ALA A 187 3.15 10.75 6.02
N TYR A 188 2.38 11.54 5.29
CA TYR A 188 2.28 12.99 5.48
C TYR A 188 1.59 13.34 6.79
N GLU A 189 0.46 12.68 7.10
CA GLU A 189 -0.27 12.82 8.35
C GLU A 189 0.55 12.38 9.55
N SER A 190 1.23 11.24 9.49
CA SER A 190 2.05 10.72 10.60
C SER A 190 3.20 11.64 11.00
N ARG A 191 3.65 12.50 10.07
CA ARG A 191 4.68 13.52 10.29
C ARG A 191 4.11 14.88 10.69
N ASN A 192 2.79 15.00 10.89
CA ASN A 192 2.09 16.24 11.23
C ASN A 192 2.38 17.39 10.25
N LEU A 193 2.55 17.08 8.95
CA LEU A 193 2.85 18.08 7.94
C LEU A 193 1.58 18.82 7.49
N THR A 194 1.67 20.16 7.39
CA THR A 194 0.54 21.02 6.98
C THR A 194 0.92 22.02 5.89
N GLY A 195 2.16 22.04 5.43
CA GLY A 195 2.69 23.07 4.51
C GLY A 195 2.04 23.09 3.13
N SER A 196 1.38 22.00 2.68
CA SER A 196 0.68 21.97 1.40
C SER A 196 -0.84 21.90 1.59
N ARG A 197 -1.55 22.99 1.34
CA ARG A 197 -3.02 23.04 1.43
C ARG A 197 -3.69 21.98 0.55
N ALA A 198 -3.16 21.73 -0.66
CA ALA A 198 -3.71 20.74 -1.56
C ALA A 198 -3.57 19.30 -1.00
N LYS A 199 -2.44 18.98 -0.36
CA LYS A 199 -2.25 17.68 0.32
C LYS A 199 -3.16 17.53 1.53
N VAL A 200 -3.29 18.57 2.33
CA VAL A 200 -4.22 18.60 3.48
C VAL A 200 -5.65 18.36 3.01
N ALA A 201 -6.11 19.01 1.95
CA ALA A 201 -7.44 18.80 1.40
C ALA A 201 -7.69 17.35 0.93
N VAL A 202 -6.69 16.69 0.34
CA VAL A 202 -6.78 15.25 -0.01
C VAL A 202 -6.86 14.38 1.23
N ILE A 203 -6.09 14.68 2.28
CA ILE A 203 -6.14 14.01 3.58
C ILE A 203 -7.54 14.16 4.22
N ASP A 204 -8.07 15.38 4.22
CA ASP A 204 -9.41 15.66 4.76
C ASP A 204 -10.48 14.89 3.97
N ARG A 205 -10.31 14.74 2.66
CA ARG A 205 -11.19 13.89 1.84
C ARG A 205 -11.14 12.42 2.27
N ILE A 206 -9.94 11.87 2.52
CA ILE A 206 -9.77 10.51 3.05
C ILE A 206 -10.48 10.37 4.41
N LYS A 207 -10.25 11.33 5.32
CA LYS A 207 -10.88 11.33 6.65
C LYS A 207 -12.41 11.42 6.58
N ALA A 208 -12.94 12.22 5.66
CA ALA A 208 -14.38 12.33 5.43
C ALA A 208 -15.00 11.03 4.91
N ARG A 209 -14.26 10.23 4.13
CA ARG A 209 -14.76 8.97 3.53
C ARG A 209 -14.61 7.77 4.47
N PHE A 210 -13.56 7.71 5.26
CA PHE A 210 -13.18 6.53 6.04
C PHE A 210 -13.14 6.77 7.56
N GLY A 211 -13.36 7.99 8.00
CA GLY A 211 -13.32 8.41 9.41
C GLY A 211 -12.03 9.15 9.79
N HIS A 212 -12.13 10.04 10.77
CA HIS A 212 -11.05 10.95 11.16
C HIS A 212 -9.75 10.25 11.57
N THR A 213 -9.84 9.04 12.11
CA THR A 213 -8.66 8.28 12.57
C THR A 213 -8.17 7.22 11.58
N ALA A 214 -8.80 7.12 10.40
CA ALA A 214 -8.53 6.03 9.43
C ALA A 214 -7.05 5.94 9.00
N ILE A 215 -6.35 7.08 8.92
CA ILE A 215 -4.95 7.15 8.48
C ILE A 215 -3.95 7.40 9.63
N SER A 216 -4.37 7.31 10.89
CA SER A 216 -3.52 7.60 12.06
C SER A 216 -3.62 6.59 13.19
N ARG A 217 -4.62 5.71 13.17
CA ARG A 217 -4.83 4.68 14.21
C ARG A 217 -5.06 3.31 13.58
N THR A 218 -4.76 2.27 14.35
CA THR A 218 -5.06 0.90 13.94
C THR A 218 -6.56 0.73 13.75
N SER A 219 -6.94 0.26 12.58
CA SER A 219 -8.33 -0.03 12.22
C SER A 219 -8.85 -1.27 12.96
N SER A 220 -10.17 -1.36 13.13
CA SER A 220 -10.78 -2.62 13.54
C SER A 220 -10.40 -3.77 12.58
N VAL A 221 -10.26 -4.98 13.11
CA VAL A 221 -10.01 -6.19 12.31
C VAL A 221 -11.12 -6.48 11.29
N THR A 222 -12.31 -5.92 11.51
CA THR A 222 -13.46 -6.04 10.58
C THR A 222 -13.48 -4.99 9.48
N SER A 223 -12.58 -3.99 9.52
CA SER A 223 -12.49 -2.94 8.50
C SER A 223 -11.97 -3.51 7.19
N ARG A 224 -12.87 -3.73 6.21
CA ARG A 224 -12.52 -4.40 4.95
C ARG A 224 -12.13 -3.43 3.84
N LYS A 225 -12.65 -2.19 3.85
CA LYS A 225 -12.44 -1.21 2.76
C LYS A 225 -11.11 -0.49 2.89
N PHE A 226 -10.85 0.05 4.06
CA PHE A 226 -9.63 0.76 4.42
C PHE A 226 -9.15 0.22 5.77
N ASN A 227 -8.02 -0.48 5.77
CA ASN A 227 -7.46 -1.09 6.95
C ASN A 227 -6.02 -0.64 7.16
N LEU A 228 -5.73 -0.08 8.31
CA LEU A 228 -4.40 0.37 8.71
C LEU A 228 -3.99 -0.33 10.00
N LEU A 229 -2.80 -0.88 10.02
CA LEU A 229 -2.11 -1.28 11.24
C LEU A 229 -1.06 -0.23 11.59
N VAL A 230 -1.15 0.39 12.75
CA VAL A 230 -0.07 1.18 13.32
C VAL A 230 0.79 0.23 14.15
N TRP A 231 1.95 -0.11 13.61
CA TRP A 231 2.87 -1.06 14.23
C TRP A 231 3.84 -0.33 15.15
N ARG A 232 4.05 -0.90 16.33
CA ARG A 232 5.07 -0.46 17.29
C ARG A 232 5.78 -1.69 17.82
N PRO A 233 7.09 -1.61 18.13
CA PRO A 233 7.76 -2.70 18.84
C PRO A 233 7.03 -2.98 20.16
N LYS A 234 7.02 -4.24 20.58
CA LYS A 234 6.58 -4.55 21.95
C LYS A 234 7.62 -3.93 22.89
N GLU A 235 7.17 -3.20 23.88
CA GLU A 235 8.03 -2.83 25.01
C GLU A 235 8.35 -4.13 25.74
N ASP A 236 9.65 -4.43 25.93
CA ASP A 236 10.10 -5.56 26.72
C ASP A 236 9.62 -5.36 28.16
N GLY A 237 8.59 -6.08 28.58
CA GLY A 237 8.15 -6.03 29.99
C GLY A 237 6.65 -6.09 30.27
N GLN A 238 5.82 -6.71 29.42
CA GLN A 238 4.47 -7.16 29.86
C GLN A 238 4.14 -8.52 29.29
#